data_4f5e6de94fd070923745d43d673022aa
#
_entry.id   4f5e6de94fd070923745d43d673022aa
#
_cell.length_a   1.000
_cell.length_b   1.000
_cell.length_c   1.000
_cell.angle_alpha   90.00
_cell.angle_beta   90.00
_cell.angle_gamma   90.00
#
_symmetry.space_group_name_H-M   'P 1'
#
loop_
_entity.id
_entity.type
_entity.pdbx_description
1 polymer ?
#
loop_
_entity_poly.entity_id
_entity_poly.type
_entity_poly.pdbx_seq_one_letter_code
_entity_poly.pdbx_strand_id
1 'polypeptide(L)'
;SCVVSDLSSHAVFINLFNECLDEVTFILKLLKSNPIPFLSLSPEDMEFPHVEILSLKIREILNGGLGFCVLNKLPVENMSECEAIAIYWLLAQLVGRPVAQKWSDGRMIYSVMDLGRPSGNGVRPDVTNEEPSFHTDHSYNISPPAHVGLLCLLPAAEGGLARLVHMVAVLEVMNEQYANFVPR
;
A
#
# COMPACT_ATOMS: atom_id res chain seq x y z
N SER A 1 18.93 2.87 20.55
CA SER A 1 18.45 3.76 19.48
C SER A 1 18.35 2.93 18.21
N CYS A 2 17.15 2.40 17.94
CA CYS A 2 16.87 1.79 16.64
C CYS A 2 16.58 2.89 15.61
N VAL A 3 17.59 3.64 15.21
CA VAL A 3 17.56 4.33 13.94
C VAL A 3 17.94 3.29 12.92
N VAL A 4 16.96 2.75 12.19
CA VAL A 4 17.22 1.85 11.06
C VAL A 4 17.74 2.72 9.92
N SER A 5 19.01 3.12 10.03
CA SER A 5 19.75 3.75 8.91
C SER A 5 20.24 2.73 7.89
N ASP A 6 20.13 1.41 8.20
CA ASP A 6 20.55 0.32 7.34
C ASP A 6 19.46 -0.78 7.29
N LEU A 7 18.33 -0.46 6.65
CA LEU A 7 17.55 -1.51 6.02
C LEU A 7 18.42 -2.08 4.90
N SER A 8 18.95 -3.30 5.11
CA SER A 8 19.51 -4.03 3.98
C SER A 8 18.46 -4.01 2.89
N SER A 9 18.73 -3.32 1.80
CA SER A 9 17.78 -3.01 0.71
C SER A 9 17.03 -4.26 0.20
N HIS A 10 17.57 -5.45 0.46
CA HIS A 10 17.01 -6.73 0.01
C HIS A 10 15.86 -7.27 0.86
N ALA A 11 15.69 -6.85 2.12
CA ALA A 11 14.63 -7.37 2.99
C ALA A 11 13.27 -6.67 2.78
N VAL A 12 13.28 -5.46 2.22
CA VAL A 12 12.11 -4.58 2.09
C VAL A 12 11.64 -4.47 0.65
N PHE A 13 12.60 -4.42 -0.30
CA PHE A 13 12.30 -4.29 -1.72
C PHE A 13 12.16 -5.68 -2.35
N ILE A 14 10.96 -5.97 -2.83
CA ILE A 14 10.64 -7.20 -3.56
C ILE A 14 10.57 -6.84 -5.04
N ASN A 15 11.49 -7.34 -5.83
CA ASN A 15 11.41 -7.21 -7.28
C ASN A 15 10.43 -8.27 -7.81
N LEU A 16 9.54 -7.84 -8.69
CA LEU A 16 8.77 -8.76 -9.52
C LEU A 16 9.73 -9.52 -10.42
N PHE A 17 9.72 -10.84 -10.36
CA PHE A 17 10.46 -11.67 -11.28
C PHE A 17 9.70 -11.85 -12.60
N ASN A 18 10.38 -12.31 -13.63
CA ASN A 18 9.85 -12.32 -15.01
C ASN A 18 8.53 -13.09 -15.12
N GLU A 19 8.40 -14.21 -14.44
CA GLU A 19 7.19 -15.03 -14.44
C GLU A 19 5.98 -14.28 -13.89
N CYS A 20 6.16 -13.49 -12.83
CA CYS A 20 5.08 -12.61 -12.33
C CYS A 20 4.71 -11.51 -13.33
N LEU A 21 5.70 -10.94 -14.03
CA LEU A 21 5.46 -9.93 -15.06
C LEU A 21 4.73 -10.50 -16.26
N ASP A 22 5.06 -11.73 -16.64
CA ASP A 22 4.36 -12.46 -17.72
C ASP A 22 2.89 -12.71 -17.35
N GLU A 23 2.62 -13.15 -16.11
CA GLU A 23 1.26 -13.35 -15.60
C GLU A 23 0.48 -12.02 -15.57
N VAL A 24 1.06 -10.93 -15.04
CA VAL A 24 0.44 -9.61 -15.06
C VAL A 24 0.14 -9.15 -16.49
N THR A 25 1.09 -9.37 -17.41
CA THR A 25 0.91 -9.00 -18.82
C THR A 25 -0.20 -9.81 -19.48
N PHE A 26 -0.31 -11.09 -19.14
CA PHE A 26 -1.39 -11.95 -19.62
C PHE A 26 -2.76 -11.45 -19.13
N ILE A 27 -2.90 -11.14 -17.83
CA ILE A 27 -4.13 -10.59 -17.27
C ILE A 27 -4.50 -9.27 -17.95
N LEU A 28 -3.54 -8.39 -18.18
CA LEU A 28 -3.77 -7.13 -18.89
C LEU A 28 -4.33 -7.36 -20.31
N LYS A 29 -3.82 -8.36 -21.04
CA LYS A 29 -4.36 -8.71 -22.36
C LYS A 29 -5.80 -9.22 -22.27
N LEU A 30 -6.13 -10.02 -21.25
CA LEU A 30 -7.50 -10.48 -21.02
C LEU A 30 -8.43 -9.31 -20.73
N LEU A 31 -8.03 -8.39 -19.84
CA LEU A 31 -8.83 -7.21 -19.48
C LEU A 31 -9.02 -6.25 -20.67
N LYS A 32 -8.04 -6.13 -21.56
CA LYS A 32 -8.16 -5.34 -22.80
C LYS A 32 -9.15 -5.96 -23.78
N SER A 33 -9.16 -7.27 -23.90
CA SER A 33 -10.08 -7.98 -24.81
C SER A 33 -11.50 -8.10 -24.23
N ASN A 34 -11.64 -8.12 -22.91
CA ASN A 34 -12.91 -8.23 -22.21
C ASN A 34 -12.91 -7.31 -20.97
N PRO A 35 -13.19 -6.01 -21.11
CA PRO A 35 -13.19 -5.08 -20.01
C PRO A 35 -14.22 -5.44 -18.94
N ILE A 36 -13.77 -5.68 -17.72
CA ILE A 36 -14.58 -5.97 -16.55
C ILE A 36 -14.33 -4.87 -15.50
N PRO A 37 -15.38 -4.36 -14.83
CA PRO A 37 -15.18 -3.44 -13.71
C PRO A 37 -14.27 -4.05 -12.65
N PHE A 38 -13.27 -3.30 -12.16
CA PHE A 38 -12.26 -3.86 -11.25
C PHE A 38 -12.86 -4.48 -9.97
N LEU A 39 -13.97 -3.95 -9.47
CA LEU A 39 -14.66 -4.50 -8.30
C LEU A 39 -15.26 -5.91 -8.53
N SER A 40 -15.45 -6.30 -9.78
CA SER A 40 -15.94 -7.63 -10.15
C SER A 40 -14.80 -8.63 -10.40
N LEU A 41 -13.54 -8.18 -10.31
CA LEU A 41 -12.38 -9.04 -10.49
C LEU A 41 -12.09 -9.79 -9.19
N SER A 42 -11.97 -11.11 -9.28
CA SER A 42 -11.54 -11.98 -8.20
C SER A 42 -10.27 -12.74 -8.59
N PRO A 43 -9.30 -12.88 -7.68
CA PRO A 43 -8.17 -13.78 -7.90
C PRO A 43 -8.58 -15.22 -8.19
N GLU A 44 -9.70 -15.68 -7.66
CA GLU A 44 -10.21 -17.05 -7.85
C GLU A 44 -10.60 -17.33 -9.31
N ASP A 45 -10.85 -16.29 -10.10
CA ASP A 45 -11.22 -16.41 -11.51
C ASP A 45 -10.01 -16.41 -12.46
N MET A 46 -8.79 -16.39 -11.93
CA MET A 46 -7.57 -16.21 -12.72
C MET A 46 -6.48 -17.19 -12.28
N GLU A 47 -5.62 -17.56 -13.22
CA GLU A 47 -4.44 -18.38 -12.97
C GLU A 47 -3.19 -17.51 -12.98
N PHE A 48 -2.56 -17.30 -11.81
CA PHE A 48 -1.29 -16.60 -11.68
C PHE A 48 -0.45 -17.16 -10.51
N PRO A 49 0.00 -18.40 -10.63
CA PRO A 49 0.65 -19.12 -9.54
C PRO A 49 1.91 -18.44 -8.99
N HIS A 50 2.66 -17.73 -9.83
CA HIS A 50 3.88 -17.03 -9.39
C HIS A 50 3.53 -15.76 -8.59
N VAL A 51 2.48 -15.04 -8.97
CA VAL A 51 1.96 -13.89 -8.20
C VAL A 51 1.38 -14.36 -6.86
N GLU A 52 0.74 -15.52 -6.82
CA GLU A 52 0.29 -16.14 -5.55
C GLU A 52 1.46 -16.45 -4.61
N ILE A 53 2.53 -17.06 -5.11
CA ILE A 53 3.75 -17.32 -4.34
C ILE A 53 4.35 -16.00 -3.82
N LEU A 54 4.39 -14.97 -4.68
CA LEU A 54 4.83 -13.64 -4.28
C LEU A 54 3.97 -13.07 -3.14
N SER A 55 2.65 -13.24 -3.22
CA SER A 55 1.72 -12.77 -2.20
C SER A 55 1.91 -13.45 -0.85
N LEU A 56 2.26 -14.74 -0.84
CA LEU A 56 2.62 -15.47 0.39
C LEU A 56 3.86 -14.86 1.04
N LYS A 57 4.89 -14.55 0.26
CA LYS A 57 6.10 -13.88 0.75
C LYS A 57 5.79 -12.49 1.31
N ILE A 58 4.94 -11.72 0.64
CA ILE A 58 4.49 -10.40 1.13
C ILE A 58 3.81 -10.56 2.49
N ARG A 59 2.87 -11.50 2.62
CA ARG A 59 2.17 -11.76 3.89
C ARG A 59 3.10 -12.17 5.01
N GLU A 60 4.12 -12.98 4.71
CA GLU A 60 5.14 -13.37 5.68
C GLU A 60 5.92 -12.15 6.20
N ILE A 61 6.36 -11.27 5.31
CA ILE A 61 7.06 -10.02 5.68
C ILE A 61 6.15 -9.09 6.50
N LEU A 62 4.90 -8.95 6.11
CA LEU A 62 3.95 -8.07 6.80
C LEU A 62 3.59 -8.57 8.19
N ASN A 63 3.43 -9.89 8.38
CA ASN A 63 2.95 -10.47 9.65
C ASN A 63 4.06 -10.90 10.60
N GLY A 64 5.21 -11.28 10.10
CA GLY A 64 6.31 -11.83 10.92
C GLY A 64 7.65 -11.13 10.74
N GLY A 65 7.74 -10.20 9.78
CA GLY A 65 8.96 -9.47 9.46
C GLY A 65 8.91 -8.01 9.90
N LEU A 66 9.39 -7.13 9.03
CA LEU A 66 9.48 -5.68 9.28
C LEU A 66 8.12 -4.96 9.30
N GLY A 67 7.03 -5.64 8.95
CA GLY A 67 5.70 -5.06 8.88
C GLY A 67 5.43 -4.18 7.66
N PHE A 68 6.37 -4.05 6.73
CA PHE A 68 6.19 -3.38 5.45
C PHE A 68 7.09 -3.95 4.37
N CYS A 69 6.69 -3.81 3.12
CA CYS A 69 7.51 -4.10 1.95
C CYS A 69 7.15 -3.18 0.79
N VAL A 70 8.06 -3.06 -0.15
CA VAL A 70 7.90 -2.31 -1.39
C VAL A 70 8.00 -3.28 -2.56
N LEU A 71 6.93 -3.41 -3.33
CA LEU A 71 6.97 -4.08 -4.61
C LEU A 71 7.57 -3.14 -5.64
N ASN A 72 8.70 -3.55 -6.20
CA ASN A 72 9.40 -2.76 -7.20
C ASN A 72 9.07 -3.26 -8.60
N LYS A 73 8.90 -2.32 -9.53
CA LYS A 73 8.74 -2.57 -10.97
C LYS A 73 7.42 -3.20 -11.41
N LEU A 74 6.30 -2.88 -10.77
CA LEU A 74 5.03 -3.04 -11.47
C LEU A 74 5.04 -2.07 -12.67
N PRO A 75 4.87 -2.54 -13.92
CA PRO A 75 5.09 -1.73 -15.13
C PRO A 75 3.91 -0.79 -15.41
N VAL A 76 3.58 0.08 -14.45
CA VAL A 76 2.42 1.00 -14.52
C VAL A 76 2.54 2.02 -15.66
N GLU A 77 3.74 2.32 -16.11
CA GLU A 77 4.02 3.20 -17.25
C GLU A 77 3.48 2.64 -18.59
N ASN A 78 3.20 1.35 -18.65
CA ASN A 78 2.63 0.67 -19.82
C ASN A 78 1.13 0.39 -19.68
N MET A 79 0.50 0.93 -18.62
CA MET A 79 -0.90 0.71 -18.26
C MET A 79 -1.67 2.02 -18.29
N SER A 80 -2.94 1.97 -18.67
CA SER A 80 -3.88 3.03 -18.31
C SER A 80 -4.13 3.01 -16.80
N GLU A 81 -4.62 4.11 -16.25
CA GLU A 81 -4.97 4.18 -14.83
C GLU A 81 -5.96 3.07 -14.43
N CYS A 82 -6.97 2.80 -15.25
CA CYS A 82 -7.94 1.74 -14.99
C CYS A 82 -7.30 0.34 -14.95
N GLU A 83 -6.35 0.08 -15.84
CA GLU A 83 -5.60 -1.18 -15.86
C GLU A 83 -4.70 -1.33 -14.65
N ALA A 84 -3.99 -0.28 -14.28
CA ALA A 84 -3.14 -0.27 -13.09
C ALA A 84 -3.96 -0.50 -11.81
N ILE A 85 -5.13 0.13 -11.70
CA ILE A 85 -6.08 -0.08 -10.60
C ILE A 85 -6.58 -1.54 -10.58
N ALA A 86 -6.91 -2.11 -11.73
CA ALA A 86 -7.40 -3.48 -11.83
C ALA A 86 -6.33 -4.51 -11.39
N ILE A 87 -5.09 -4.33 -11.83
CA ILE A 87 -3.97 -5.17 -11.39
C ILE A 87 -3.70 -5.00 -9.90
N TYR A 88 -3.65 -3.75 -9.42
CA TYR A 88 -3.47 -3.48 -8.00
C TYR A 88 -4.59 -4.11 -7.15
N TRP A 89 -5.83 -4.05 -7.59
CA TRP A 89 -6.99 -4.67 -6.93
C TRP A 89 -6.83 -6.18 -6.79
N LEU A 90 -6.39 -6.88 -7.84
CA LEU A 90 -6.13 -8.31 -7.81
C LEU A 90 -4.99 -8.66 -6.85
N LEU A 91 -3.87 -7.94 -6.92
CA LEU A 91 -2.72 -8.14 -6.03
C LEU A 91 -3.08 -7.90 -4.56
N ALA A 92 -3.85 -6.84 -4.28
CA ALA A 92 -4.28 -6.51 -2.93
C ALA A 92 -5.16 -7.61 -2.31
N GLN A 93 -6.05 -8.22 -3.10
CA GLN A 93 -6.91 -9.32 -2.64
C GLN A 93 -6.10 -10.58 -2.29
N LEU A 94 -4.97 -10.84 -2.95
CA LEU A 94 -4.09 -11.95 -2.59
C LEU A 94 -3.35 -11.70 -1.27
N VAL A 95 -3.12 -10.45 -0.90
CA VAL A 95 -2.49 -10.09 0.38
C VAL A 95 -3.49 -10.13 1.52
N GLY A 96 -4.71 -9.62 1.30
CA GLY A 96 -5.75 -9.59 2.32
C GLY A 96 -7.11 -9.18 1.79
N ARG A 97 -8.13 -9.35 2.60
CA ARG A 97 -9.49 -8.97 2.24
C ARG A 97 -9.63 -7.44 2.18
N PRO A 98 -9.97 -6.84 1.02
CA PRO A 98 -10.18 -5.41 0.92
C PRO A 98 -11.35 -4.92 1.78
N VAL A 99 -11.21 -3.73 2.33
CA VAL A 99 -12.24 -3.04 3.10
C VAL A 99 -12.50 -1.65 2.52
N ALA A 100 -13.74 -1.16 2.69
CA ALA A 100 -14.10 0.16 2.18
C ALA A 100 -13.26 1.27 2.82
N GLN A 101 -12.75 2.18 1.98
CA GLN A 101 -11.96 3.33 2.40
C GLN A 101 -12.84 4.46 2.92
N LYS A 102 -14.09 4.52 2.47
CA LYS A 102 -15.10 5.46 2.96
C LYS A 102 -16.43 4.75 3.21
N TRP A 103 -16.98 4.95 4.39
CA TRP A 103 -18.28 4.39 4.77
C TRP A 103 -19.44 5.04 4.02
N SER A 104 -19.30 6.31 3.65
CA SER A 104 -20.38 7.08 3.04
C SER A 104 -20.75 6.64 1.62
N ASP A 105 -19.76 6.16 0.86
CA ASP A 105 -19.92 5.77 -0.55
C ASP A 105 -19.45 4.34 -0.87
N GLY A 106 -18.93 3.63 0.14
CA GLY A 106 -18.43 2.27 -0.02
C GLY A 106 -17.19 2.13 -0.89
N ARG A 107 -16.49 3.25 -1.16
CA ARG A 107 -15.33 3.26 -2.06
C ARG A 107 -14.23 2.36 -1.55
N MET A 108 -13.78 1.42 -2.39
CA MET A 108 -12.75 0.43 -2.06
C MET A 108 -11.32 0.93 -2.34
N ILE A 109 -11.15 1.82 -3.31
CA ILE A 109 -9.88 2.46 -3.66
C ILE A 109 -10.05 3.96 -3.56
N TYR A 110 -9.06 4.62 -2.97
CA TYR A 110 -9.04 6.05 -2.77
C TYR A 110 -7.80 6.67 -3.45
N SER A 111 -8.03 7.70 -4.28
CA SER A 111 -6.94 8.40 -4.95
C SER A 111 -6.40 9.51 -4.06
N VAL A 112 -5.10 9.49 -3.81
CA VAL A 112 -4.34 10.53 -3.11
C VAL A 112 -3.64 11.36 -4.17
N MET A 113 -3.97 12.64 -4.28
CA MET A 113 -3.34 13.53 -5.25
C MET A 113 -3.45 14.98 -4.80
N ASP A 114 -2.47 15.79 -5.14
CA ASP A 114 -2.55 17.23 -4.96
C ASP A 114 -3.58 17.82 -5.94
N LEU A 115 -4.62 18.44 -5.37
CA LEU A 115 -5.67 19.15 -6.11
C LEU A 115 -5.42 20.67 -6.14
N GLY A 116 -4.22 21.12 -5.74
CA GLY A 116 -3.87 22.54 -5.64
C GLY A 116 -4.65 23.29 -4.55
N ARG A 117 -5.19 22.57 -3.56
CA ARG A 117 -5.92 23.19 -2.46
C ARG A 117 -4.96 23.75 -1.42
N PRO A 118 -5.19 24.97 -0.90
CA PRO A 118 -4.37 25.50 0.18
C PRO A 118 -4.54 24.62 1.43
N SER A 119 -3.44 24.33 2.11
CA SER A 119 -3.44 23.61 3.38
C SER A 119 -4.12 24.41 4.50
N GLY A 120 -4.61 23.74 5.52
CA GLY A 120 -5.30 24.34 6.66
C GLY A 120 -6.83 24.40 6.51
N ASN A 121 -7.50 25.00 7.46
CA ASN A 121 -8.97 25.19 7.50
C ASN A 121 -9.78 23.90 7.29
N GLY A 122 -9.28 22.74 7.78
CA GLY A 122 -9.96 21.46 7.65
C GLY A 122 -9.77 20.76 6.28
N VAL A 123 -8.91 21.28 5.41
CA VAL A 123 -8.51 20.61 4.18
C VAL A 123 -7.60 19.43 4.55
N ARG A 124 -7.92 18.27 4.01
CA ARG A 124 -7.15 17.04 4.30
C ARG A 124 -5.83 17.04 3.55
N PRO A 125 -4.72 16.58 4.16
CA PRO A 125 -3.41 16.50 3.49
C PRO A 125 -3.40 15.67 2.20
N ASP A 126 -4.25 14.66 2.10
CA ASP A 126 -4.36 13.75 0.96
C ASP A 126 -4.85 14.41 -0.36
N VAL A 127 -5.25 15.67 -0.32
CA VAL A 127 -5.64 16.49 -1.48
C VAL A 127 -4.79 17.76 -1.64
N THR A 128 -3.66 17.82 -0.95
CA THR A 128 -2.70 18.94 -0.96
C THR A 128 -1.29 18.42 -1.20
N ASN A 129 -0.33 19.33 -1.39
CA ASN A 129 1.11 19.02 -1.43
C ASN A 129 1.77 19.06 -0.03
N GLU A 130 0.99 19.13 1.04
CA GLU A 130 1.52 19.18 2.40
C GLU A 130 1.95 17.78 2.86
N GLU A 131 3.11 17.72 3.52
CA GLU A 131 3.59 16.49 4.12
C GLU A 131 2.73 16.13 5.34
N PRO A 132 2.08 14.94 5.36
CA PRO A 132 1.31 14.53 6.52
C PRO A 132 2.25 14.20 7.70
N SER A 133 1.84 14.54 8.91
CA SER A 133 2.51 14.07 10.13
C SER A 133 2.41 12.55 10.27
N PHE A 134 3.26 11.93 11.09
CA PHE A 134 3.12 10.51 11.41
C PHE A 134 1.73 10.21 11.96
N HIS A 135 1.08 9.23 11.40
CA HIS A 135 -0.28 8.81 11.75
C HIS A 135 -0.48 7.33 11.47
N THR A 136 -1.56 6.78 11.97
CA THR A 136 -2.07 5.46 11.62
C THR A 136 -3.39 5.65 10.89
N ASP A 137 -3.52 5.04 9.72
CA ASP A 137 -4.74 5.10 8.93
C ASP A 137 -5.91 4.43 9.66
N HIS A 138 -7.07 5.09 9.60
CA HIS A 138 -8.32 4.58 10.20
C HIS A 138 -8.20 4.16 11.68
N SER A 139 -7.27 4.73 12.44
CA SER A 139 -7.05 4.42 13.86
C SER A 139 -8.28 4.68 14.76
N TYR A 140 -9.22 5.49 14.30
CA TYR A 140 -10.50 5.77 14.97
C TYR A 140 -11.55 4.68 14.79
N ASN A 141 -11.32 3.70 13.93
CA ASN A 141 -12.24 2.58 13.75
C ASN A 141 -12.12 1.58 14.91
N ILE A 142 -13.23 0.94 15.26
CA ILE A 142 -13.24 -0.16 16.24
C ILE A 142 -12.32 -1.30 15.79
N SER A 143 -12.28 -1.55 14.48
CA SER A 143 -11.37 -2.51 13.86
C SER A 143 -10.63 -1.80 12.73
N PRO A 144 -9.45 -1.23 13.00
CA PRO A 144 -8.62 -0.65 11.95
C PRO A 144 -8.12 -1.73 10.98
N PRO A 145 -7.79 -1.37 9.73
CA PRO A 145 -7.25 -2.32 8.75
C PRO A 145 -5.90 -2.87 9.24
N ALA A 146 -5.67 -4.17 9.02
CA ALA A 146 -4.41 -4.82 9.37
C ALA A 146 -3.26 -4.33 8.49
N HIS A 147 -3.55 -4.00 7.24
CA HIS A 147 -2.57 -3.54 6.25
C HIS A 147 -3.14 -2.39 5.44
N VAL A 148 -2.25 -1.51 5.00
CA VAL A 148 -2.54 -0.44 4.04
C VAL A 148 -1.66 -0.65 2.83
N GLY A 149 -2.25 -0.68 1.64
CA GLY A 149 -1.53 -0.76 0.38
C GLY A 149 -1.60 0.57 -0.35
N LEU A 150 -0.51 0.96 -1.00
CA LEU A 150 -0.43 2.14 -1.85
C LEU A 150 0.12 1.75 -3.22
N LEU A 151 -0.50 2.23 -4.28
CA LEU A 151 0.01 2.13 -5.65
C LEU A 151 0.46 3.52 -6.11
N CYS A 152 1.74 3.66 -6.43
CA CYS A 152 2.27 4.87 -7.03
C CYS A 152 2.01 4.84 -8.54
N LEU A 153 1.09 5.66 -9.02
CA LEU A 153 0.83 5.84 -10.46
C LEU A 153 1.80 6.84 -11.09
N LEU A 154 2.01 7.96 -10.40
CA LEU A 154 2.91 9.04 -10.82
C LEU A 154 3.73 9.47 -9.60
N PRO A 155 5.06 9.42 -9.67
CA PRO A 155 5.90 9.94 -8.59
C PRO A 155 5.81 11.47 -8.54
N ALA A 156 6.00 12.03 -7.34
CA ALA A 156 6.13 13.47 -7.18
C ALA A 156 7.38 13.98 -7.91
N ALA A 157 7.30 15.17 -8.50
CA ALA A 157 8.46 15.82 -9.14
C ALA A 157 9.55 16.18 -8.10
N GLU A 158 9.12 16.57 -6.90
CA GLU A 158 9.98 16.86 -5.75
C GLU A 158 9.33 16.33 -4.48
N GLY A 159 10.13 15.82 -3.53
CA GLY A 159 9.62 15.28 -2.27
C GLY A 159 8.98 13.91 -2.43
N GLY A 160 7.82 13.70 -1.78
CA GLY A 160 7.08 12.43 -1.83
C GLY A 160 7.77 11.25 -1.13
N LEU A 161 8.69 11.53 -0.21
CA LEU A 161 9.39 10.49 0.55
C LEU A 161 8.45 9.87 1.58
N ALA A 162 8.29 8.54 1.53
CA ALA A 162 7.59 7.82 2.58
C ALA A 162 8.49 7.64 3.81
N ARG A 163 7.98 8.05 4.98
CA ARG A 163 8.63 7.81 6.27
C ARG A 163 7.78 6.85 7.07
N LEU A 164 8.38 5.76 7.52
CA LEU A 164 7.70 4.71 8.28
C LEU A 164 8.37 4.58 9.66
N VAL A 165 7.56 4.36 10.68
CA VAL A 165 8.02 4.07 12.04
C VAL A 165 7.22 2.90 12.60
N HIS A 166 7.93 1.94 13.19
CA HIS A 166 7.30 0.81 13.85
C HIS A 166 6.82 1.20 15.24
N MET A 167 5.53 1.00 15.51
CA MET A 167 4.92 1.48 16.76
C MET A 167 5.51 0.85 18.02
N VAL A 168 5.95 -0.42 17.94
CA VAL A 168 6.64 -1.09 19.06
C VAL A 168 7.95 -0.38 19.39
N ALA A 169 8.73 0.02 18.38
CA ALA A 169 9.97 0.79 18.62
C ALA A 169 9.69 2.16 19.26
N VAL A 170 8.59 2.80 18.89
CA VAL A 170 8.15 4.04 19.56
C VAL A 170 7.84 3.78 21.02
N LEU A 171 7.08 2.73 21.33
CA LEU A 171 6.73 2.34 22.71
C LEU A 171 7.95 1.96 23.55
N GLU A 172 8.94 1.28 22.97
CA GLU A 172 10.21 0.97 23.64
C GLU A 172 10.93 2.24 24.05
N VAL A 173 11.12 3.18 23.11
CA VAL A 173 11.73 4.49 23.41
C VAL A 173 10.93 5.28 24.47
N MET A 174 9.61 5.26 24.38
CA MET A 174 8.74 5.92 25.36
C MET A 174 8.89 5.29 26.75
N ASN A 175 8.92 3.97 26.84
CA ASN A 175 9.12 3.27 28.12
C ASN A 175 10.51 3.55 28.74
N GLU A 176 11.54 3.64 27.91
CA GLU A 176 12.91 3.91 28.39
C GLU A 176 13.10 5.37 28.81
N GLN A 177 12.63 6.31 27.99
CA GLN A 177 12.95 7.73 28.16
C GLN A 177 11.81 8.57 28.74
N TYR A 178 10.57 8.12 28.61
CA TYR A 178 9.36 8.85 28.94
C TYR A 178 8.33 8.01 29.71
N ALA A 179 8.79 7.09 30.57
CA ALA A 179 7.93 6.14 31.28
C ALA A 179 6.74 6.78 32.03
N ASN A 180 6.90 8.02 32.50
CA ASN A 180 5.85 8.75 33.20
C ASN A 180 4.65 9.16 32.31
N PHE A 181 4.81 9.11 30.99
CA PHE A 181 3.78 9.46 30.00
C PHE A 181 3.13 8.23 29.35
N VAL A 182 3.63 7.03 29.63
CA VAL A 182 3.05 5.80 29.11
C VAL A 182 1.90 5.39 30.03
N PRO A 183 0.65 5.26 29.53
CA PRO A 183 -0.47 4.77 30.32
C PRO A 183 -0.17 3.36 30.86
N ARG A 184 -0.56 3.10 32.11
CA ARG A 184 -0.45 1.77 32.73
C ARG A 184 -1.66 0.93 32.40
#